data_1f70cb190fef67c8cade777fa7d14364
#
_entry.id   1f70cb190fef67c8cade777fa7d14364
#
_cell.length_a   1.000
_cell.length_b   1.000
_cell.length_c   1.000
_cell.angle_alpha   90.00
_cell.angle_beta   90.00
_cell.angle_gamma   90.00
#
_symmetry.space_group_name_H-M   'P 1'
#
loop_
_entity.id
_entity.type
_entity.pdbx_description
1 polymer ?
#
loop_
_entity_poly.entity_id
_entity_poly.type
_entity_poly.pdbx_seq_one_letter_code
_entity_poly.pdbx_strand_id
1 'polypeptide(L)'
;VLSGLTSAIVEGGRLYGRPNPLFSWAKSIYVSPFTREEADDLATTVGAKMGIQMQPGALEALHEASGGHAFLYRNLGSAVVSHLPKDDFQRAMTRAAVLSELSDWRSRVQGNIEEMLQHVKRYYATEAIMLELLMDDPSDFAELAISEHVAVRRLKDLGLIQESGGKYEPSVVLELL
;
A
#
# COMPACT_ATOMS: atom_id res chain seq x y z
N VAL A 1 0.61 7.49 -19.64
CA VAL A 1 0.27 7.24 -18.23
C VAL A 1 1.33 7.90 -17.37
N LEU A 2 0.92 8.75 -16.42
CA LEU A 2 1.75 9.31 -15.36
C LEU A 2 1.41 8.55 -14.09
N SER A 3 2.39 8.08 -13.35
CA SER A 3 2.20 7.43 -12.05
C SER A 3 3.03 8.14 -10.98
N GLY A 4 2.51 8.23 -9.77
CA GLY A 4 3.18 8.88 -8.64
C GLY A 4 2.33 8.87 -7.39
N LEU A 5 2.92 9.27 -6.27
CA LEU A 5 2.25 9.38 -4.97
C LEU A 5 1.37 10.63 -4.84
N THR A 6 1.45 11.58 -5.78
CA THR A 6 0.70 12.82 -5.67
C THR A 6 -0.17 13.07 -6.90
N SER A 7 -1.44 13.36 -6.66
CA SER A 7 -2.38 13.88 -7.64
C SER A 7 -2.26 15.41 -7.85
N ALA A 8 -1.43 16.10 -7.05
CA ALA A 8 -1.29 17.56 -7.11
C ALA A 8 -0.97 18.10 -8.51
N ILE A 9 -0.28 17.31 -9.34
CA ILE A 9 0.03 17.68 -10.74
C ILE A 9 -1.25 17.79 -11.60
N VAL A 10 -2.29 17.01 -11.29
CA VAL A 10 -3.54 16.96 -12.09
C VAL A 10 -4.73 17.61 -11.40
N GLU A 11 -4.68 17.80 -10.06
CA GLU A 11 -5.79 18.39 -9.28
C GLU A 11 -5.73 19.91 -9.20
N GLY A 12 -4.57 20.52 -9.41
CA GLY A 12 -4.41 21.97 -9.34
C GLY A 12 -4.61 22.63 -10.71
N GLY A 13 -5.54 23.58 -10.84
CA GLY A 13 -5.73 24.37 -12.06
C GLY A 13 -4.52 25.24 -12.43
N ARG A 14 -3.58 25.44 -11.49
CA ARG A 14 -2.29 26.13 -11.69
C ARG A 14 -1.14 25.34 -11.10
N LEU A 15 -0.06 25.27 -11.87
CA LEU A 15 1.21 24.67 -11.45
C LEU A 15 2.30 25.73 -11.52
N TYR A 16 2.94 26.04 -10.38
CA TYR A 16 3.96 27.11 -10.28
C TYR A 16 3.47 28.47 -10.83
N GLY A 17 2.21 28.83 -10.55
CA GLY A 17 1.62 30.11 -10.99
C GLY A 17 1.16 30.16 -12.44
N ARG A 18 1.40 29.11 -13.24
CA ARG A 18 0.95 28.99 -14.64
C ARG A 18 -0.27 28.08 -14.75
N PRO A 19 -1.14 28.27 -15.76
CA PRO A 19 -2.23 27.34 -16.05
C PRO A 19 -1.67 25.92 -16.20
N ASN A 20 -2.31 24.96 -15.54
CA ASN A 20 -1.91 23.56 -15.62
C ASN A 20 -2.72 22.84 -16.73
N PRO A 21 -2.12 22.51 -17.87
CA PRO A 21 -2.85 21.87 -18.96
C PRO A 21 -3.33 20.45 -18.58
N LEU A 22 -2.67 19.77 -17.64
CA LEU A 22 -3.04 18.44 -17.22
C LEU A 22 -4.33 18.41 -16.40
N PHE A 23 -4.67 19.51 -15.71
CA PHE A 23 -5.89 19.64 -14.91
C PHE A 23 -7.17 19.30 -15.69
N SER A 24 -7.23 19.67 -16.97
CA SER A 24 -8.42 19.41 -17.81
C SER A 24 -8.35 18.11 -18.61
N TRP A 25 -7.18 17.49 -18.71
CA TRP A 25 -6.91 16.37 -19.62
C TRP A 25 -6.61 15.07 -18.91
N ALA A 26 -6.08 15.12 -17.70
CA ALA A 26 -5.72 13.93 -16.95
C ALA A 26 -6.83 13.58 -15.94
N LYS A 27 -7.21 12.32 -15.92
CA LYS A 27 -8.10 11.76 -14.90
C LYS A 27 -7.26 11.00 -13.90
N SER A 28 -7.40 11.35 -12.62
CA SER A 28 -6.78 10.59 -11.54
C SER A 28 -7.45 9.22 -11.41
N ILE A 29 -6.65 8.18 -11.41
CA ILE A 29 -7.07 6.81 -11.11
C ILE A 29 -6.28 6.38 -9.88
N TYR A 30 -6.98 6.11 -8.80
CA TYR A 30 -6.40 5.57 -7.58
C TYR A 30 -6.47 4.05 -7.61
N VAL A 31 -5.38 3.41 -7.19
CA VAL A 31 -5.29 1.96 -7.14
C VAL A 31 -5.37 1.54 -5.69
N SER A 32 -6.51 0.99 -5.29
CA SER A 32 -6.73 0.46 -3.95
C SER A 32 -5.83 -0.75 -3.69
N PRO A 33 -5.56 -1.08 -2.42
CA PRO A 33 -4.92 -2.34 -2.07
C PRO A 33 -5.65 -3.54 -2.71
N PHE A 34 -4.90 -4.56 -3.04
CA PHE A 34 -5.45 -5.81 -3.60
C PHE A 34 -6.35 -6.49 -2.58
N THR A 35 -7.49 -6.98 -3.05
CA THR A 35 -8.22 -7.99 -2.30
C THR A 35 -7.36 -9.25 -2.18
N ARG A 36 -7.72 -10.13 -1.24
CA ARG A 36 -7.03 -11.41 -1.08
C ARG A 36 -7.01 -12.22 -2.38
N GLU A 37 -8.14 -12.28 -3.08
CA GLU A 37 -8.27 -13.04 -4.32
C GLU A 37 -7.40 -12.47 -5.44
N GLU A 38 -7.38 -11.16 -5.61
CA GLU A 38 -6.53 -10.49 -6.59
C GLU A 38 -5.04 -10.70 -6.32
N ALA A 39 -4.63 -10.62 -5.05
CA ALA A 39 -3.26 -10.85 -4.62
C ALA A 39 -2.83 -12.31 -4.86
N ASP A 40 -3.69 -13.26 -4.53
CA ASP A 40 -3.43 -14.70 -4.70
C ASP A 40 -3.33 -15.07 -6.18
N ASP A 41 -4.22 -14.53 -7.04
CA ASP A 41 -4.17 -14.75 -8.50
C ASP A 41 -2.88 -14.16 -9.09
N LEU A 42 -2.55 -12.92 -8.73
CA LEU A 42 -1.31 -12.28 -9.17
C LEU A 42 -0.07 -13.09 -8.79
N ALA A 43 0.05 -13.49 -7.51
CA ALA A 43 1.21 -14.22 -7.02
C ALA A 43 1.32 -15.61 -7.65
N THR A 44 0.20 -16.30 -7.81
CA THR A 44 0.17 -17.62 -8.45
C THR A 44 0.56 -17.53 -9.92
N THR A 45 0.00 -16.57 -10.65
CA THR A 45 0.29 -16.36 -12.07
C THR A 45 1.76 -15.98 -12.31
N VAL A 46 2.29 -15.04 -11.51
CA VAL A 46 3.70 -14.63 -11.62
C VAL A 46 4.63 -15.75 -11.16
N GLY A 47 4.31 -16.40 -10.04
CA GLY A 47 5.08 -17.55 -9.52
C GLY A 47 5.20 -18.67 -10.55
N ALA A 48 4.10 -19.04 -11.18
CA ALA A 48 4.09 -20.07 -12.24
C ALA A 48 5.03 -19.71 -13.41
N LYS A 49 5.04 -18.45 -13.85
CA LYS A 49 5.96 -17.97 -14.89
C LYS A 49 7.43 -18.02 -14.47
N MET A 50 7.70 -17.95 -13.17
CA MET A 50 9.04 -18.03 -12.59
C MET A 50 9.43 -19.46 -12.19
N GLY A 51 8.59 -20.45 -12.43
CA GLY A 51 8.79 -21.84 -11.99
C GLY A 51 8.69 -22.01 -10.47
N ILE A 52 7.89 -21.19 -9.81
CA ILE A 52 7.69 -21.21 -8.36
C ILE A 52 6.26 -21.65 -8.06
N GLN A 53 6.12 -22.72 -7.27
CA GLN A 53 4.84 -23.15 -6.75
C GLN A 53 4.47 -22.34 -5.51
N MET A 54 3.40 -21.57 -5.60
CA MET A 54 2.87 -20.82 -4.47
C MET A 54 2.01 -21.72 -3.59
N GLN A 55 2.39 -21.92 -2.33
CA GLN A 55 1.57 -22.67 -1.39
C GLN A 55 0.49 -21.75 -0.76
N PRO A 56 -0.71 -22.27 -0.43
CA PRO A 56 -1.79 -21.45 0.15
C PRO A 56 -1.37 -20.67 1.41
N GLY A 57 -0.59 -21.30 2.30
CA GLY A 57 -0.07 -20.62 3.49
C GLY A 57 0.94 -19.53 3.20
N ALA A 58 1.66 -19.58 2.05
CA ALA A 58 2.53 -18.49 1.64
C ALA A 58 1.73 -17.29 1.12
N LEU A 59 0.70 -17.54 0.31
CA LEU A 59 -0.22 -16.52 -0.19
C LEU A 59 -0.88 -15.76 0.96
N GLU A 60 -1.35 -16.52 1.97
CA GLU A 60 -1.91 -15.95 3.19
C GLU A 60 -0.92 -15.05 3.93
N ALA A 61 0.29 -15.54 4.19
CA ALA A 61 1.30 -14.79 4.91
C ALA A 61 1.76 -13.53 4.15
N LEU A 62 1.87 -13.58 2.83
CA LEU A 62 2.16 -12.41 1.99
C LEU A 62 1.08 -11.34 2.11
N HIS A 63 -0.19 -11.75 2.05
CA HIS A 63 -1.32 -10.83 2.15
C HIS A 63 -1.45 -10.24 3.56
N GLU A 64 -1.37 -11.07 4.60
CA GLU A 64 -1.38 -10.63 6.00
C GLU A 64 -0.29 -9.60 6.29
N ALA A 65 0.95 -9.85 5.84
CA ALA A 65 2.08 -8.96 6.11
C ALA A 65 2.02 -7.64 5.33
N SER A 66 1.34 -7.59 4.19
CA SER A 66 1.30 -6.42 3.30
C SER A 66 -0.02 -5.66 3.33
N GLY A 67 -1.08 -6.24 3.93
CA GLY A 67 -2.44 -5.72 3.85
C GLY A 67 -2.96 -5.56 2.40
N GLY A 68 -2.42 -6.32 1.45
CA GLY A 68 -2.73 -6.17 0.03
C GLY A 68 -2.11 -4.94 -0.64
N HIS A 69 -1.32 -4.14 0.07
CA HIS A 69 -0.68 -2.95 -0.52
C HIS A 69 0.31 -3.37 -1.61
N ALA A 70 0.07 -2.97 -2.85
CA ALA A 70 0.75 -3.47 -4.05
C ALA A 70 2.29 -3.42 -3.98
N PHE A 71 2.84 -2.30 -3.47
CA PHE A 71 4.29 -2.16 -3.28
C PHE A 71 4.82 -3.13 -2.23
N LEU A 72 4.17 -3.22 -1.07
CA LEU A 72 4.61 -4.07 0.05
C LEU A 72 4.51 -5.55 -0.33
N TYR A 73 3.40 -5.95 -0.94
CA TYR A 73 3.16 -7.32 -1.39
C TYR A 73 4.22 -7.78 -2.39
N ARG A 74 4.47 -6.96 -3.42
CA ARG A 74 5.50 -7.24 -4.43
C ARG A 74 6.90 -7.28 -3.82
N ASN A 75 7.20 -6.31 -2.94
CA ASN A 75 8.52 -6.20 -2.32
C ASN A 75 8.83 -7.41 -1.45
N LEU A 76 7.88 -7.82 -0.58
CA LEU A 76 8.03 -9.04 0.24
C LEU A 76 8.15 -10.29 -0.63
N GLY A 77 7.28 -10.47 -1.61
CA GLY A 77 7.35 -11.61 -2.53
C GLY A 77 8.71 -11.70 -3.25
N SER A 78 9.25 -10.56 -3.72
CA SER A 78 10.57 -10.50 -4.35
C SER A 78 11.70 -10.85 -3.37
N ALA A 79 11.61 -10.38 -2.13
CA ALA A 79 12.59 -10.69 -1.09
C ALA A 79 12.63 -12.20 -0.81
N VAL A 80 11.48 -12.83 -0.62
CA VAL A 80 11.40 -14.28 -0.41
C VAL A 80 11.96 -15.04 -1.60
N VAL A 81 11.57 -14.67 -2.83
CA VAL A 81 12.05 -15.35 -4.07
C VAL A 81 13.56 -15.27 -4.19
N SER A 82 14.19 -14.18 -3.76
CA SER A 82 15.65 -13.99 -3.85
C SER A 82 16.43 -15.00 -3.00
N HIS A 83 15.82 -15.53 -1.94
CA HIS A 83 16.40 -16.52 -1.02
C HIS A 83 15.97 -17.96 -1.32
N LEU A 84 15.05 -18.19 -2.27
CA LEU A 84 14.70 -19.56 -2.67
C LEU A 84 15.87 -20.21 -3.42
N PRO A 85 16.07 -21.53 -3.27
CA PRO A 85 17.08 -22.28 -4.01
C PRO A 85 16.96 -22.04 -5.52
N LYS A 86 18.07 -21.72 -6.18
CA LYS A 86 18.06 -21.44 -7.63
C LYS A 86 18.14 -22.71 -8.49
N ASP A 87 18.73 -23.74 -7.92
CA ASP A 87 19.05 -25.00 -8.62
C ASP A 87 17.98 -26.07 -8.44
N ASP A 88 16.90 -25.77 -7.71
CA ASP A 88 15.80 -26.69 -7.51
C ASP A 88 14.78 -26.54 -8.65
N PHE A 89 14.48 -27.65 -9.34
CA PHE A 89 13.54 -27.66 -10.47
C PHE A 89 12.10 -27.41 -10.03
N GLN A 90 11.77 -27.60 -8.75
CA GLN A 90 10.45 -27.33 -8.17
C GLN A 90 10.58 -26.42 -6.95
N ARG A 91 10.88 -25.16 -7.21
CA ARG A 91 10.91 -24.16 -6.14
C ARG A 91 9.50 -23.92 -5.60
N ALA A 92 9.34 -24.01 -4.30
CA ALA A 92 8.09 -23.74 -3.64
C ALA A 92 8.24 -22.55 -2.66
N MET A 93 7.32 -21.60 -2.74
CA MET A 93 7.18 -20.58 -1.70
C MET A 93 6.26 -21.12 -0.62
N THR A 94 6.78 -21.24 0.59
CA THR A 94 6.07 -21.76 1.75
C THR A 94 5.78 -20.65 2.76
N ARG A 95 4.81 -20.86 3.67
CA ARG A 95 4.57 -19.92 4.79
C ARG A 95 5.86 -19.67 5.61
N ALA A 96 6.62 -20.71 5.88
CA ALA A 96 7.87 -20.59 6.62
C ALA A 96 8.90 -19.69 5.92
N ALA A 97 9.03 -19.80 4.60
CA ALA A 97 9.91 -18.94 3.82
C ALA A 97 9.48 -17.46 3.87
N VAL A 98 8.18 -17.18 3.87
CA VAL A 98 7.67 -15.80 4.02
C VAL A 98 7.97 -15.29 5.43
N LEU A 99 7.64 -16.06 6.46
CA LEU A 99 7.84 -15.65 7.86
C LEU A 99 9.31 -15.41 8.21
N SER A 100 10.23 -16.20 7.65
CA SER A 100 11.67 -16.02 7.88
C SER A 100 12.23 -14.72 7.32
N GLU A 101 11.58 -14.15 6.27
CA GLU A 101 12.01 -12.91 5.61
C GLU A 101 11.42 -11.65 6.26
N LEU A 102 10.36 -11.77 7.09
CA LEU A 102 9.60 -10.62 7.57
C LEU A 102 10.42 -9.59 8.34
N SER A 103 11.33 -10.03 9.21
CA SER A 103 12.13 -9.11 10.04
C SER A 103 13.00 -8.20 9.19
N ASP A 104 13.77 -8.80 8.28
CA ASP A 104 14.68 -8.07 7.41
C ASP A 104 13.92 -7.22 6.39
N TRP A 105 12.81 -7.75 5.89
CA TRP A 105 11.94 -7.02 4.97
C TRP A 105 11.34 -5.77 5.65
N ARG A 106 10.81 -5.88 6.87
CA ARG A 106 10.26 -4.74 7.63
C ARG A 106 11.29 -3.63 7.77
N SER A 107 12.49 -3.96 8.16
CA SER A 107 13.59 -2.98 8.29
C SER A 107 13.92 -2.28 6.97
N ARG A 108 13.80 -3.00 5.84
CA ARG A 108 14.06 -2.41 4.51
C ARG A 108 12.95 -1.49 4.03
N VAL A 109 11.69 -1.80 4.31
CA VAL A 109 10.55 -1.01 3.82
C VAL A 109 10.22 0.18 4.70
N GLN A 110 10.65 0.18 5.96
CA GLN A 110 10.37 1.26 6.92
C GLN A 110 10.73 2.64 6.36
N GLY A 111 11.93 2.80 5.80
CA GLY A 111 12.35 4.08 5.22
C GLY A 111 11.45 4.56 4.08
N ASN A 112 10.92 3.64 3.26
CA ASN A 112 9.99 4.00 2.20
C ASN A 112 8.64 4.48 2.76
N ILE A 113 8.17 3.85 3.84
CA ILE A 113 6.93 4.24 4.51
C ILE A 113 7.09 5.61 5.18
N GLU A 114 8.20 5.85 5.86
CA GLU A 114 8.54 7.15 6.46
C GLU A 114 8.57 8.26 5.39
N GLU A 115 9.20 8.01 4.25
CA GLU A 115 9.23 8.96 3.13
C GLU A 115 7.82 9.27 2.60
N MET A 116 6.98 8.24 2.47
CA MET A 116 5.58 8.40 2.06
C MET A 116 4.80 9.27 3.06
N LEU A 117 4.95 9.03 4.36
CA LEU A 117 4.29 9.84 5.40
C LEU A 117 4.80 11.28 5.43
N GLN A 118 6.10 11.51 5.25
CA GLN A 118 6.65 12.84 5.09
C GLN A 118 6.04 13.56 3.88
N HIS A 119 5.84 12.83 2.78
CA HIS A 119 5.17 13.38 1.62
C HIS A 119 3.72 13.78 1.92
N VAL A 120 2.96 12.93 2.63
CA VAL A 120 1.59 13.25 3.07
C VAL A 120 1.61 14.49 3.97
N LYS A 121 2.46 14.55 4.98
CA LYS A 121 2.59 15.72 5.88
C LYS A 121 2.93 17.01 5.13
N ARG A 122 3.72 16.91 4.08
CA ARG A 122 4.16 18.08 3.31
C ARG A 122 3.10 18.62 2.35
N TYR A 123 2.34 17.75 1.73
CA TYR A 123 1.46 18.12 0.60
C TYR A 123 -0.03 17.96 0.88
N TYR A 124 -0.40 17.23 1.94
CA TYR A 124 -1.77 16.87 2.28
C TYR A 124 -2.03 17.12 3.77
N ALA A 125 -2.08 18.41 4.14
CA ALA A 125 -2.16 18.81 5.56
C ALA A 125 -3.41 18.27 6.26
N THR A 126 -4.57 18.24 5.58
CA THR A 126 -5.82 17.70 6.14
C THR A 126 -5.68 16.20 6.40
N GLU A 127 -5.16 15.47 5.44
CA GLU A 127 -4.93 14.03 5.55
C GLU A 127 -3.92 13.71 6.67
N ALA A 128 -2.89 14.53 6.82
CA ALA A 128 -1.92 14.36 7.90
C ALA A 128 -2.56 14.54 9.29
N ILE A 129 -3.38 15.59 9.45
CA ILE A 129 -4.13 15.83 10.70
C ILE A 129 -5.09 14.66 10.98
N MET A 130 -5.79 14.19 9.95
CA MET A 130 -6.70 13.06 10.11
C MET A 130 -5.98 11.77 10.50
N LEU A 131 -4.78 11.52 9.98
CA LEU A 131 -3.99 10.37 10.41
C LEU A 131 -3.58 10.48 11.88
N GLU A 132 -3.16 11.65 12.33
CA GLU A 132 -2.84 11.91 13.74
C GLU A 132 -4.08 11.68 14.62
N LEU A 133 -5.24 12.21 14.22
CA LEU A 133 -6.50 11.97 14.96
C LEU A 133 -6.87 10.47 15.00
N LEU A 134 -6.71 9.74 13.90
CA LEU A 134 -7.02 8.30 13.89
C LEU A 134 -6.16 7.52 14.89
N MET A 135 -4.91 7.94 15.08
CA MET A 135 -3.97 7.28 16.02
C MET A 135 -4.24 7.68 17.48
N ASP A 136 -4.66 8.94 17.72
CA ASP A 136 -4.83 9.48 19.06
C ASP A 136 -6.27 9.34 19.56
N ASP A 137 -7.25 9.70 18.76
CA ASP A 137 -8.68 9.63 19.08
C ASP A 137 -9.52 9.21 17.86
N PRO A 138 -9.78 7.89 17.68
CA PRO A 138 -10.60 7.38 16.60
C PRO A 138 -12.04 7.95 16.56
N SER A 139 -12.56 8.46 17.68
CA SER A 139 -13.90 9.03 17.73
C SER A 139 -13.93 10.39 17.03
N ASP A 140 -12.95 11.24 17.30
CA ASP A 140 -12.79 12.54 16.65
C ASP A 140 -12.51 12.37 15.15
N PHE A 141 -11.73 11.36 14.79
CA PHE A 141 -11.55 10.99 13.38
C PHE A 141 -12.89 10.67 12.71
N ALA A 142 -13.75 9.88 13.37
CA ALA A 142 -15.03 9.47 12.78
C ALA A 142 -15.97 10.66 12.57
N GLU A 143 -15.99 11.65 13.47
CA GLU A 143 -16.75 12.89 13.29
C GLU A 143 -16.22 13.72 12.13
N LEU A 144 -14.90 13.90 12.05
CA LEU A 144 -14.26 14.67 10.97
C LEU A 144 -14.42 13.99 9.62
N ALA A 145 -14.42 12.66 9.59
CA ALA A 145 -14.57 11.87 8.36
C ALA A 145 -15.90 12.13 7.64
N ILE A 146 -16.94 12.57 8.35
CA ILE A 146 -18.24 12.94 7.77
C ILE A 146 -18.12 14.18 6.88
N SER A 147 -17.34 15.16 7.30
CA SER A 147 -17.14 16.41 6.55
C SER A 147 -15.99 16.31 5.54
N GLU A 148 -14.92 15.59 5.87
CA GLU A 148 -13.69 15.48 5.10
C GLU A 148 -13.60 14.20 4.26
N HIS A 149 -14.72 13.81 3.63
CA HIS A 149 -14.81 12.57 2.85
C HIS A 149 -13.77 12.46 1.71
N VAL A 150 -13.29 13.60 1.18
CA VAL A 150 -12.24 13.61 0.14
C VAL A 150 -10.90 13.19 0.72
N ALA A 151 -10.56 13.70 1.91
CA ALA A 151 -9.34 13.34 2.61
C ALA A 151 -9.36 11.87 3.06
N VAL A 152 -10.49 11.40 3.60
CA VAL A 152 -10.70 9.98 3.94
C VAL A 152 -10.48 9.08 2.73
N ARG A 153 -11.11 9.42 1.60
CA ARG A 153 -10.94 8.67 0.37
C ARG A 153 -9.46 8.62 -0.05
N ARG A 154 -8.78 9.76 0.00
CA ARG A 154 -7.37 9.85 -0.36
C ARG A 154 -6.47 9.01 0.54
N LEU A 155 -6.74 8.99 1.84
CA LEU A 155 -6.05 8.12 2.80
C LEU A 155 -6.27 6.63 2.51
N LYS A 156 -7.50 6.24 2.13
CA LYS A 156 -7.81 4.86 1.69
C LYS A 156 -7.08 4.53 0.40
N ASP A 157 -7.09 5.43 -0.58
CA ASP A 157 -6.44 5.25 -1.88
C ASP A 157 -4.91 5.18 -1.76
N LEU A 158 -4.32 5.84 -0.75
CA LEU A 158 -2.90 5.71 -0.39
C LEU A 158 -2.61 4.44 0.42
N GLY A 159 -3.63 3.68 0.79
CA GLY A 159 -3.48 2.48 1.60
C GLY A 159 -3.04 2.74 3.04
N LEU A 160 -3.25 3.95 3.56
CA LEU A 160 -2.86 4.32 4.93
C LEU A 160 -3.92 3.97 5.96
N ILE A 161 -5.18 3.95 5.57
CA ILE A 161 -6.29 3.55 6.41
C ILE A 161 -7.15 2.50 5.72
N GLN A 162 -7.82 1.71 6.51
CA GLN A 162 -8.80 0.72 6.05
C GLN A 162 -10.14 0.92 6.78
N GLU A 163 -11.21 0.39 6.19
CA GLU A 163 -12.53 0.42 6.78
C GLU A 163 -12.95 -1.03 7.10
N SER A 164 -13.24 -1.29 8.36
CA SER A 164 -13.66 -2.60 8.85
C SER A 164 -14.88 -2.43 9.74
N GLY A 165 -15.99 -3.14 9.43
CA GLY A 165 -17.20 -3.08 10.22
C GLY A 165 -17.80 -1.67 10.39
N GLY A 166 -17.61 -0.76 9.43
CA GLY A 166 -18.08 0.63 9.49
C GLY A 166 -17.19 1.55 10.37
N LYS A 167 -16.02 1.08 10.77
CA LYS A 167 -15.02 1.89 11.48
C LYS A 167 -13.76 2.01 10.63
N TYR A 168 -13.07 3.14 10.80
CA TYR A 168 -11.76 3.35 10.19
C TYR A 168 -10.67 2.91 11.15
N GLU A 169 -9.68 2.24 10.61
CA GLU A 169 -8.53 1.71 11.34
C GLU A 169 -7.24 2.01 10.55
N PRO A 170 -6.10 2.15 11.23
CA PRO A 170 -4.81 2.17 10.57
C PRO A 170 -4.65 0.93 9.69
N SER A 171 -4.04 1.10 8.54
CA SER A 171 -3.70 -0.04 7.70
C SER A 171 -2.39 -0.69 8.17
N VAL A 172 -2.11 -1.91 7.68
CA VAL A 172 -0.84 -2.61 7.89
C VAL A 172 0.38 -1.76 7.54
N VAL A 173 0.25 -0.81 6.60
CA VAL A 173 1.34 0.12 6.24
C VAL A 173 1.79 0.95 7.44
N LEU A 174 0.86 1.43 8.26
CA LEU A 174 1.19 2.21 9.47
C LEU A 174 1.68 1.34 10.62
N GLU A 175 1.28 0.08 10.67
CA GLU A 175 1.76 -0.89 11.68
C GLU A 175 3.23 -1.30 11.48
N LEU A 176 3.80 -0.99 10.32
CA LEU A 176 5.20 -1.29 9.99
C LEU A 176 6.18 -0.20 10.46
N LEU A 177 5.69 0.88 11.04
CA LEU A 177 6.50 1.95 11.65
C LEU A 177 6.84 1.62 13.09
#